data_94cc94e9660467d7fe75782bf3a05a35
#
_entry.id   94cc94e9660467d7fe75782bf3a05a35
#
_cell.length_a   1.000
_cell.length_b   1.000
_cell.length_c   1.000
_cell.angle_alpha   90.00
_cell.angle_beta   90.00
_cell.angle_gamma   90.00
#
_symmetry.space_group_name_H-M   'P 1'
#
loop_
_entity.id
_entity.type
_entity.pdbx_description
1 polymer ?
#
loop_
_entity_poly.entity_id
_entity_poly.type
_entity_poly.pdbx_seq_one_letter_code
_entity_poly.pdbx_strand_id
1 'polypeptide(L)'
;NRDFRNLDFKKNLEEKNKIYKLAENLLQEKSIKKMHSSLQDLHEKWKNTGPVSKENREIIWTNFQNISKKINKKQNDYFTKLKEQDKLKVESKNLICSKIHSLSKQITSHQKCHSLIKEVNELEKKWLKIGKINSLENKKCWKKLNEAKSLFNLSKNDFYKNKKIEIKTQIENKQKICEKAKILKSNTNWKETTIKFINLQKAWEKDKTQNSSKINDIWKEFRSHCNEFFNAKKLFFKKLDTEKIENLKSKQTILLEIKKL
;
A
#
# COMPACT_ATOMS: atom_id res chain seq x y z
N ASN A 1 -67.04 42.67 -32.05
CA ASN A 1 -66.40 42.08 -30.82
C ASN A 1 -66.33 40.55 -30.77
N ARG A 2 -67.23 39.77 -31.34
CA ARG A 2 -67.26 38.32 -31.35
C ARG A 2 -66.24 37.76 -32.37
N ASP A 3 -66.11 38.36 -33.51
CA ASP A 3 -65.22 37.96 -34.59
C ASP A 3 -63.74 38.21 -34.23
N PHE A 4 -63.44 39.33 -33.60
CA PHE A 4 -62.04 39.57 -33.10
C PHE A 4 -61.61 38.51 -32.07
N ARG A 5 -62.52 38.13 -31.18
CA ARG A 5 -62.22 37.11 -30.16
C ARG A 5 -62.02 35.71 -30.76
N ASN A 6 -62.77 35.39 -31.82
CA ASN A 6 -62.63 34.14 -32.57
C ASN A 6 -61.30 34.13 -33.34
N LEU A 7 -60.88 35.26 -33.92
CA LEU A 7 -59.57 35.37 -34.57
C LEU A 7 -58.41 35.22 -33.60
N ASP A 8 -58.51 35.82 -32.40
CA ASP A 8 -57.50 35.66 -31.33
C ASP A 8 -57.38 34.17 -30.86
N PHE A 9 -58.51 33.50 -30.70
CA PHE A 9 -58.54 32.08 -30.35
C PHE A 9 -57.83 31.19 -31.40
N LYS A 10 -58.11 31.50 -32.70
CA LYS A 10 -57.46 30.77 -33.80
C LYS A 10 -55.94 31.01 -33.84
N LYS A 11 -55.54 32.26 -33.69
CA LYS A 11 -54.10 32.62 -33.63
C LYS A 11 -53.36 31.94 -32.43
N ASN A 12 -53.95 31.98 -31.25
CA ASN A 12 -53.43 31.34 -30.05
C ASN A 12 -53.34 29.81 -30.22
N LEU A 13 -54.33 29.19 -30.89
CA LEU A 13 -54.30 27.77 -31.18
C LEU A 13 -53.14 27.39 -32.14
N GLU A 14 -52.92 28.20 -33.16
CA GLU A 14 -51.80 28.02 -34.09
C GLU A 14 -50.45 28.13 -33.35
N GLU A 15 -50.28 29.12 -32.48
CA GLU A 15 -49.05 29.28 -31.69
C GLU A 15 -48.87 28.09 -30.70
N LYS A 16 -49.89 27.63 -30.03
CA LYS A 16 -49.83 26.46 -29.14
C LYS A 16 -49.51 25.19 -29.90
N ASN A 17 -50.01 25.01 -31.11
CA ASN A 17 -49.67 23.91 -31.98
C ASN A 17 -48.20 23.97 -32.41
N LYS A 18 -47.61 25.15 -32.68
CA LYS A 18 -46.21 25.32 -32.97
C LYS A 18 -45.37 24.92 -31.75
N ILE A 19 -45.75 25.38 -30.54
CA ILE A 19 -45.04 24.99 -29.28
C ILE A 19 -45.08 23.48 -29.07
N TYR A 20 -46.25 22.85 -29.30
CA TYR A 20 -46.39 21.40 -29.21
C TYR A 20 -45.45 20.65 -30.16
N LYS A 21 -45.40 21.06 -31.47
CA LYS A 21 -44.47 20.47 -32.45
C LYS A 21 -43.02 20.65 -32.05
N LEU A 22 -42.63 21.81 -31.51
CA LEU A 22 -41.30 22.05 -31.00
C LEU A 22 -40.97 21.12 -29.82
N ALA A 23 -41.89 20.91 -28.88
CA ALA A 23 -41.74 19.99 -27.77
C ALA A 23 -41.61 18.53 -28.25
N GLU A 24 -42.36 18.15 -29.29
CA GLU A 24 -42.27 16.82 -29.91
C GLU A 24 -40.88 16.59 -30.53
N ASN A 25 -40.32 17.58 -31.20
CA ASN A 25 -38.97 17.52 -31.77
C ASN A 25 -37.89 17.41 -30.68
N LEU A 26 -38.12 17.91 -29.47
CA LEU A 26 -37.14 17.75 -28.35
C LEU A 26 -36.94 16.28 -27.96
N LEU A 27 -37.85 15.38 -28.26
CA LEU A 27 -37.68 13.96 -28.02
C LEU A 27 -36.48 13.37 -28.81
N GLN A 28 -36.14 14.00 -29.94
CA GLN A 28 -34.98 13.61 -30.77
C GLN A 28 -33.65 14.26 -30.33
N GLU A 29 -33.70 15.24 -29.41
CA GLU A 29 -32.50 15.92 -28.93
C GLU A 29 -31.60 14.94 -28.14
N LYS A 30 -30.31 14.92 -28.46
CA LYS A 30 -29.32 14.08 -27.82
C LYS A 30 -28.83 14.62 -26.49
N SER A 31 -28.81 15.94 -26.34
CA SER A 31 -28.35 16.61 -25.13
C SER A 31 -29.46 16.76 -24.11
N ILE A 32 -29.43 15.97 -23.04
CA ILE A 32 -30.39 16.01 -21.95
C ILE A 32 -30.49 17.41 -21.29
N LYS A 33 -29.33 18.08 -21.13
CA LYS A 33 -29.30 19.44 -20.58
C LYS A 33 -30.05 20.45 -21.48
N LYS A 34 -29.76 20.40 -22.79
CA LYS A 34 -30.43 21.26 -23.78
C LYS A 34 -31.91 20.94 -23.88
N MET A 35 -32.28 19.65 -23.89
CA MET A 35 -33.66 19.20 -23.91
C MET A 35 -34.47 19.78 -22.72
N HIS A 36 -33.89 19.77 -21.51
CA HIS A 36 -34.51 20.29 -20.30
C HIS A 36 -34.69 21.81 -20.37
N SER A 37 -33.64 22.58 -20.70
CA SER A 37 -33.74 24.05 -20.80
C SER A 37 -34.77 24.46 -21.87
N SER A 38 -34.72 23.83 -23.05
CA SER A 38 -35.69 24.13 -24.11
C SER A 38 -37.14 23.77 -23.73
N LEU A 39 -37.37 22.69 -22.96
CA LEU A 39 -38.69 22.38 -22.45
C LEU A 39 -39.20 23.45 -21.49
N GLN A 40 -38.34 23.99 -20.62
CA GLN A 40 -38.69 25.08 -19.71
C GLN A 40 -39.11 26.34 -20.51
N ASP A 41 -38.30 26.70 -21.53
CA ASP A 41 -38.64 27.82 -22.43
C ASP A 41 -39.99 27.63 -23.16
N LEU A 42 -40.30 26.39 -23.57
CA LEU A 42 -41.59 26.07 -24.19
C LEU A 42 -42.77 26.16 -23.20
N HIS A 43 -42.56 25.75 -21.94
CA HIS A 43 -43.59 25.95 -20.88
C HIS A 43 -43.86 27.42 -20.61
N GLU A 44 -42.84 28.27 -20.61
CA GLU A 44 -42.98 29.71 -20.43
C GLU A 44 -43.71 30.32 -21.62
N LYS A 45 -43.36 30.01 -22.87
CA LYS A 45 -44.05 30.43 -24.08
C LYS A 45 -45.54 29.99 -24.06
N TRP A 46 -45.78 28.73 -23.65
CA TRP A 46 -47.15 28.20 -23.52
C TRP A 46 -47.99 29.02 -22.53
N LYS A 47 -47.43 29.39 -21.38
CA LYS A 47 -48.07 30.20 -20.35
C LYS A 47 -48.41 31.60 -20.86
N ASN A 48 -47.51 32.19 -21.67
CA ASN A 48 -47.66 33.54 -22.20
C ASN A 48 -48.56 33.60 -23.44
N THR A 49 -48.89 32.46 -24.07
CA THR A 49 -49.84 32.39 -25.17
C THR A 49 -51.28 32.42 -24.62
N GLY A 50 -52.09 33.28 -25.16
CA GLY A 50 -53.46 33.52 -24.71
C GLY A 50 -54.35 32.27 -24.74
N PRO A 51 -55.64 32.45 -24.34
CA PRO A 51 -56.61 31.38 -24.30
C PRO A 51 -57.05 30.92 -25.71
N VAL A 52 -57.46 29.65 -25.78
CA VAL A 52 -58.08 29.04 -26.98
C VAL A 52 -59.53 28.69 -26.74
N SER A 53 -60.27 28.30 -27.78
CA SER A 53 -61.68 27.89 -27.65
C SER A 53 -61.86 26.73 -26.68
N LYS A 54 -63.04 26.59 -26.07
CA LYS A 54 -63.31 25.51 -25.10
C LYS A 54 -63.05 24.10 -25.69
N GLU A 55 -63.45 23.92 -26.91
CA GLU A 55 -63.32 22.62 -27.63
C GLU A 55 -61.87 22.15 -27.79
N ASN A 56 -60.95 23.09 -28.05
CA ASN A 56 -59.60 22.79 -28.34
C ASN A 56 -58.72 22.83 -27.06
N ARG A 57 -59.14 23.45 -25.99
CA ARG A 57 -58.37 23.70 -24.77
C ARG A 57 -57.86 22.43 -24.14
N GLU A 58 -58.75 21.48 -23.93
CA GLU A 58 -58.42 20.24 -23.21
C GLU A 58 -57.54 19.30 -24.04
N ILE A 59 -57.85 19.22 -25.33
CA ILE A 59 -57.11 18.35 -26.27
C ILE A 59 -55.64 18.81 -26.38
N ILE A 60 -55.41 20.11 -26.67
CA ILE A 60 -54.05 20.61 -26.90
C ILE A 60 -53.25 20.66 -25.61
N TRP A 61 -53.89 20.92 -24.45
CA TRP A 61 -53.25 20.85 -23.16
C TRP A 61 -52.80 19.42 -22.80
N THR A 62 -53.67 18.44 -22.97
CA THR A 62 -53.38 17.02 -22.74
C THR A 62 -52.23 16.54 -23.61
N ASN A 63 -52.24 16.93 -24.88
CA ASN A 63 -51.17 16.59 -25.82
C ASN A 63 -49.82 17.19 -25.37
N PHE A 64 -49.77 18.47 -25.00
CA PHE A 64 -48.55 19.11 -24.54
C PHE A 64 -48.05 18.54 -23.20
N GLN A 65 -48.99 18.25 -22.27
CA GLN A 65 -48.65 17.56 -21.03
C GLN A 65 -48.05 16.18 -21.25
N ASN A 66 -48.60 15.39 -22.18
CA ASN A 66 -48.13 14.04 -22.47
C ASN A 66 -46.69 14.07 -23.05
N ILE A 67 -46.41 15.02 -23.95
CA ILE A 67 -45.04 15.21 -24.45
C ILE A 67 -44.09 15.64 -23.34
N SER A 68 -44.50 16.60 -22.51
CA SER A 68 -43.71 17.06 -21.35
C SER A 68 -43.40 15.91 -20.39
N LYS A 69 -44.39 15.05 -20.09
CA LYS A 69 -44.20 13.83 -19.28
C LYS A 69 -43.18 12.86 -19.91
N LYS A 70 -43.27 12.64 -21.23
CA LYS A 70 -42.30 11.77 -21.95
C LYS A 70 -40.87 12.33 -21.86
N ILE A 71 -40.68 13.65 -22.06
CA ILE A 71 -39.38 14.31 -21.97
C ILE A 71 -38.83 14.21 -20.54
N ASN A 72 -39.61 14.51 -19.53
CA ASN A 72 -39.23 14.43 -18.13
C ASN A 72 -38.87 12.98 -17.72
N LYS A 73 -39.61 11.98 -18.21
CA LYS A 73 -39.29 10.56 -18.01
C LYS A 73 -37.92 10.21 -18.61
N LYS A 74 -37.68 10.60 -19.88
CA LYS A 74 -36.39 10.38 -20.56
C LYS A 74 -35.21 11.01 -19.78
N GLN A 75 -35.43 12.20 -19.24
CA GLN A 75 -34.44 12.88 -18.38
C GLN A 75 -34.18 12.12 -17.06
N ASN A 76 -35.24 11.75 -16.36
CA ASN A 76 -35.14 11.00 -15.10
C ASN A 76 -34.46 9.66 -15.30
N ASP A 77 -34.80 8.91 -16.35
CA ASP A 77 -34.21 7.64 -16.69
C ASP A 77 -32.70 7.81 -16.97
N TYR A 78 -32.30 8.89 -17.65
CA TYR A 78 -30.89 9.19 -17.90
C TYR A 78 -30.13 9.46 -16.60
N PHE A 79 -30.65 10.32 -15.72
CA PHE A 79 -29.97 10.62 -14.45
C PHE A 79 -29.95 9.44 -13.50
N THR A 80 -30.97 8.60 -13.51
CA THR A 80 -30.99 7.37 -12.72
C THR A 80 -29.88 6.42 -13.17
N LYS A 81 -29.77 6.17 -14.50
CA LYS A 81 -28.69 5.36 -15.06
C LYS A 81 -27.30 5.92 -14.74
N LEU A 82 -27.12 7.24 -14.84
CA LEU A 82 -25.85 7.90 -14.51
C LEU A 82 -25.50 7.70 -13.02
N LYS A 83 -26.48 7.85 -12.13
CA LYS A 83 -26.30 7.65 -10.69
C LYS A 83 -25.94 6.20 -10.34
N GLU A 84 -26.56 5.23 -11.01
CA GLU A 84 -26.22 3.80 -10.85
C GLU A 84 -24.80 3.51 -11.34
N GLN A 85 -24.41 4.04 -12.50
CA GLN A 85 -23.03 3.91 -13.00
C GLN A 85 -22.00 4.53 -12.06
N ASP A 86 -22.30 5.71 -11.53
CA ASP A 86 -21.43 6.38 -10.55
C ASP A 86 -21.32 5.55 -9.26
N LYS A 87 -22.40 4.93 -8.79
CA LYS A 87 -22.40 4.04 -7.63
C LYS A 87 -21.47 2.84 -7.85
N LEU A 88 -21.57 2.17 -8.98
CA LEU A 88 -20.70 1.03 -9.33
C LEU A 88 -19.21 1.45 -9.41
N LYS A 89 -18.92 2.63 -9.95
CA LYS A 89 -17.57 3.18 -9.98
C LYS A 89 -17.04 3.46 -8.56
N VAL A 90 -17.87 4.02 -7.67
CA VAL A 90 -17.51 4.27 -6.26
C VAL A 90 -17.20 2.96 -5.55
N GLU A 91 -18.02 1.94 -5.72
CA GLU A 91 -17.82 0.61 -5.13
C GLU A 91 -16.51 -0.02 -5.60
N SER A 92 -16.25 0.01 -6.92
CA SER A 92 -15.01 -0.49 -7.52
C SER A 92 -13.77 0.25 -6.99
N LYS A 93 -13.84 1.57 -6.86
CA LYS A 93 -12.76 2.39 -6.28
C LYS A 93 -12.51 2.07 -4.81
N ASN A 94 -13.58 1.92 -4.01
CA ASN A 94 -13.47 1.57 -2.60
C ASN A 94 -12.88 0.16 -2.41
N LEU A 95 -13.25 -0.81 -3.25
CA LEU A 95 -12.67 -2.16 -3.21
C LEU A 95 -11.15 -2.15 -3.42
N ILE A 96 -10.67 -1.35 -4.38
CA ILE A 96 -9.22 -1.17 -4.60
C ILE A 96 -8.55 -0.56 -3.37
N CYS A 97 -9.14 0.47 -2.76
CA CYS A 97 -8.60 1.09 -1.54
C CYS A 97 -8.51 0.08 -0.38
N SER A 98 -9.56 -0.74 -0.18
CA SER A 98 -9.57 -1.80 0.83
C SER A 98 -8.49 -2.86 0.56
N LYS A 99 -8.26 -3.21 -0.71
CA LYS A 99 -7.20 -4.14 -1.09
C LYS A 99 -5.82 -3.56 -0.78
N ILE A 100 -5.54 -2.30 -1.15
CA ILE A 100 -4.28 -1.62 -0.80
C ILE A 100 -4.07 -1.60 0.72
N HIS A 101 -5.13 -1.30 1.48
CA HIS A 101 -5.07 -1.35 2.95
C HIS A 101 -4.71 -2.75 3.47
N SER A 102 -5.30 -3.82 2.92
CA SER A 102 -4.97 -5.19 3.34
C SER A 102 -3.54 -5.59 3.03
N LEU A 103 -2.96 -5.09 1.93
CA LEU A 103 -1.56 -5.33 1.56
C LEU A 103 -0.57 -4.72 2.55
N SER A 104 -0.93 -3.63 3.23
CA SER A 104 -0.07 -3.01 4.25
C SER A 104 0.31 -3.94 5.40
N LYS A 105 -0.56 -4.91 5.72
CA LYS A 105 -0.37 -5.90 6.79
C LYS A 105 0.45 -7.12 6.38
N GLN A 106 0.82 -7.24 5.09
CA GLN A 106 1.48 -8.43 4.54
C GLN A 106 3.00 -8.25 4.34
N ILE A 107 3.57 -7.15 4.83
CA ILE A 107 5.00 -6.85 4.68
C ILE A 107 5.79 -7.67 5.70
N THR A 108 6.34 -8.81 5.27
CA THR A 108 7.09 -9.75 6.13
C THR A 108 8.55 -9.88 5.74
N SER A 109 8.93 -9.54 4.51
CA SER A 109 10.30 -9.62 4.01
C SER A 109 10.58 -8.55 2.96
N HIS A 110 11.87 -8.29 2.68
CA HIS A 110 12.28 -7.36 1.61
C HIS A 110 11.71 -7.75 0.25
N GLN A 111 11.80 -9.03 -0.10
CA GLN A 111 11.29 -9.56 -1.37
C GLN A 111 9.76 -9.40 -1.46
N LYS A 112 9.05 -9.74 -0.37
CA LYS A 112 7.59 -9.54 -0.30
C LYS A 112 7.21 -8.07 -0.39
N CYS A 113 7.91 -7.19 0.30
CA CYS A 113 7.70 -5.74 0.22
C CYS A 113 7.83 -5.23 -1.23
N HIS A 114 8.85 -5.67 -1.96
CA HIS A 114 9.05 -5.28 -3.37
C HIS A 114 7.91 -5.76 -4.27
N SER A 115 7.42 -6.99 -4.10
CA SER A 115 6.27 -7.51 -4.86
C SER A 115 4.98 -6.74 -4.54
N LEU A 116 4.75 -6.40 -3.27
CA LEU A 116 3.59 -5.64 -2.83
C LEU A 116 3.58 -4.21 -3.37
N ILE A 117 4.75 -3.56 -3.47
CA ILE A 117 4.87 -2.23 -4.11
C ILE A 117 4.41 -2.29 -5.57
N LYS A 118 4.81 -3.31 -6.32
CA LYS A 118 4.35 -3.51 -7.70
C LYS A 118 2.83 -3.69 -7.77
N GLU A 119 2.27 -4.51 -6.86
CA GLU A 119 0.82 -4.75 -6.80
C GLU A 119 0.04 -3.47 -6.46
N VAL A 120 0.51 -2.66 -5.50
CA VAL A 120 -0.10 -1.35 -5.17
C VAL A 120 -0.09 -0.42 -6.37
N ASN A 121 1.01 -0.35 -7.12
CA ASN A 121 1.10 0.49 -8.31
C ASN A 121 0.13 0.02 -9.42
N GLU A 122 -0.03 -1.29 -9.61
CA GLU A 122 -1.03 -1.82 -10.56
C GLU A 122 -2.47 -1.56 -10.10
N LEU A 123 -2.76 -1.65 -8.82
CA LEU A 123 -4.06 -1.29 -8.25
C LEU A 123 -4.36 0.20 -8.45
N GLU A 124 -3.38 1.07 -8.28
CA GLU A 124 -3.53 2.51 -8.53
C GLU A 124 -3.84 2.79 -10.01
N LYS A 125 -3.14 2.14 -10.94
CA LYS A 125 -3.43 2.24 -12.38
C LYS A 125 -4.86 1.79 -12.69
N LYS A 126 -5.33 0.69 -12.09
CA LYS A 126 -6.71 0.21 -12.23
C LYS A 126 -7.71 1.22 -11.69
N TRP A 127 -7.43 1.81 -10.53
CA TRP A 127 -8.27 2.83 -9.90
C TRP A 127 -8.43 4.07 -10.80
N LEU A 128 -7.35 4.52 -11.44
CA LEU A 128 -7.36 5.64 -12.39
C LEU A 128 -8.19 5.32 -13.64
N LYS A 129 -8.12 4.08 -14.17
CA LYS A 129 -8.88 3.62 -15.34
C LYS A 129 -10.39 3.61 -15.14
N ILE A 130 -10.90 3.49 -13.91
CA ILE A 130 -12.33 3.58 -13.60
C ILE A 130 -12.91 4.94 -14.02
N GLY A 131 -12.08 5.98 -14.07
CA GLY A 131 -12.45 7.30 -14.54
C GLY A 131 -13.09 8.18 -13.46
N LYS A 132 -13.62 9.33 -13.91
CA LYS A 132 -14.24 10.33 -13.02
C LYS A 132 -15.66 9.92 -12.63
N ILE A 133 -16.07 10.39 -11.45
CA ILE A 133 -17.41 10.32 -10.88
C ILE A 133 -17.84 11.77 -10.60
N ASN A 134 -19.04 12.01 -10.06
CA ASN A 134 -19.41 13.35 -9.61
C ASN A 134 -18.35 13.94 -8.65
N SER A 135 -18.23 15.27 -8.61
CA SER A 135 -17.09 15.94 -7.96
C SER A 135 -16.96 15.63 -6.47
N LEU A 136 -18.08 15.53 -5.75
CA LEU A 136 -18.08 15.28 -4.30
C LEU A 136 -17.61 13.86 -3.97
N GLU A 137 -18.21 12.85 -4.61
CA GLU A 137 -17.85 11.44 -4.39
C GLU A 137 -16.42 11.15 -4.88
N ASN A 138 -16.01 11.81 -5.95
CA ASN A 138 -14.65 11.66 -6.45
C ASN A 138 -13.60 12.18 -5.45
N LYS A 139 -13.88 13.31 -4.77
CA LYS A 139 -13.01 13.82 -3.68
C LYS A 139 -12.92 12.82 -2.52
N LYS A 140 -14.05 12.22 -2.12
CA LYS A 140 -14.07 11.19 -1.06
C LYS A 140 -13.25 9.96 -1.45
N CYS A 141 -13.39 9.49 -2.69
CA CYS A 141 -12.62 8.35 -3.20
C CYS A 141 -11.11 8.64 -3.24
N TRP A 142 -10.70 9.84 -3.65
CA TRP A 142 -9.30 10.27 -3.62
C TRP A 142 -8.73 10.30 -2.20
N LYS A 143 -9.50 10.82 -1.24
CA LYS A 143 -9.09 10.82 0.18
C LYS A 143 -8.83 9.40 0.66
N LYS A 144 -9.75 8.46 0.42
CA LYS A 144 -9.59 7.05 0.78
C LYS A 144 -8.38 6.39 0.12
N LEU A 145 -8.11 6.68 -1.16
CA LEU A 145 -6.93 6.15 -1.84
C LEU A 145 -5.64 6.65 -1.19
N ASN A 146 -5.57 7.97 -0.90
CA ASN A 146 -4.40 8.56 -0.27
C ASN A 146 -4.19 8.02 1.15
N GLU A 147 -5.25 7.82 1.93
CA GLU A 147 -5.19 7.19 3.25
C GLU A 147 -4.66 5.75 3.16
N ALA A 148 -5.18 4.94 2.25
CA ALA A 148 -4.72 3.56 2.05
C ALA A 148 -3.24 3.50 1.62
N LYS A 149 -2.81 4.37 0.72
CA LYS A 149 -1.39 4.50 0.29
C LYS A 149 -0.49 4.97 1.43
N SER A 150 -0.95 5.93 2.22
CA SER A 150 -0.21 6.42 3.38
C SER A 150 0.02 5.31 4.41
N LEU A 151 -1.01 4.53 4.73
CA LEU A 151 -0.90 3.38 5.63
C LEU A 151 0.08 2.33 5.10
N PHE A 152 0.01 2.02 3.80
CA PHE A 152 0.97 1.10 3.18
C PHE A 152 2.41 1.62 3.29
N ASN A 153 2.64 2.91 3.03
CA ASN A 153 3.96 3.52 3.13
C ASN A 153 4.47 3.56 4.59
N LEU A 154 3.59 3.84 5.56
CA LEU A 154 3.94 3.77 6.98
C LEU A 154 4.39 2.34 7.36
N SER A 155 3.60 1.33 7.05
CA SER A 155 3.95 -0.07 7.32
C SER A 155 5.26 -0.49 6.66
N LYS A 156 5.50 -0.04 5.42
CA LYS A 156 6.78 -0.26 4.72
C LYS A 156 7.95 0.40 5.47
N ASN A 157 7.80 1.66 5.87
CA ASN A 157 8.85 2.39 6.57
C ASN A 157 9.14 1.78 7.94
N ASP A 158 8.11 1.37 8.67
CA ASP A 158 8.25 0.69 9.97
C ASP A 158 8.97 -0.66 9.82
N PHE A 159 8.64 -1.43 8.78
CA PHE A 159 9.36 -2.67 8.48
C PHE A 159 10.87 -2.43 8.30
N TYR A 160 11.26 -1.45 7.47
CA TYR A 160 12.67 -1.16 7.24
C TYR A 160 13.36 -0.54 8.46
N LYS A 161 12.65 0.31 9.22
CA LYS A 161 13.16 0.86 10.47
C LYS A 161 13.46 -0.25 11.50
N ASN A 162 12.50 -1.15 11.70
CA ASN A 162 12.66 -2.28 12.62
C ASN A 162 13.80 -3.21 12.16
N LYS A 163 13.90 -3.48 10.86
CA LYS A 163 14.98 -4.29 10.30
C LYS A 163 16.36 -3.64 10.51
N LYS A 164 16.46 -2.33 10.36
CA LYS A 164 17.69 -1.57 10.64
C LYS A 164 18.07 -1.64 12.13
N ILE A 165 17.12 -1.53 13.04
CA ILE A 165 17.33 -1.66 14.48
C ILE A 165 17.80 -3.08 14.80
N GLU A 166 17.15 -4.12 14.28
CA GLU A 166 17.51 -5.51 14.45
C GLU A 166 18.97 -5.77 14.04
N ILE A 167 19.36 -5.33 12.83
CA ILE A 167 20.72 -5.46 12.33
C ILE A 167 21.72 -4.73 13.23
N LYS A 168 21.39 -3.51 13.69
CA LYS A 168 22.25 -2.74 14.59
C LYS A 168 22.48 -3.49 15.91
N THR A 169 21.40 -4.00 16.53
CA THR A 169 21.47 -4.78 17.76
C THR A 169 22.31 -6.05 17.60
N GLN A 170 22.15 -6.73 16.48
CA GLN A 170 22.93 -7.92 16.16
C GLN A 170 24.44 -7.60 16.04
N ILE A 171 24.78 -6.50 15.35
CA ILE A 171 26.19 -6.04 15.25
C ILE A 171 26.75 -5.73 16.64
N GLU A 172 26.01 -5.01 17.47
CA GLU A 172 26.42 -4.66 18.84
C GLU A 172 26.66 -5.93 19.70
N ASN A 173 25.78 -6.93 19.60
CA ASN A 173 25.95 -8.20 20.30
C ASN A 173 27.20 -8.95 19.82
N LYS A 174 27.46 -9.01 18.51
CA LYS A 174 28.66 -9.62 17.95
C LYS A 174 29.93 -8.88 18.39
N GLN A 175 29.90 -7.54 18.44
CA GLN A 175 31.02 -6.74 18.98
C GLN A 175 31.28 -7.04 20.45
N LYS A 176 30.27 -7.15 21.30
CA LYS A 176 30.44 -7.54 22.71
C LYS A 176 31.06 -8.92 22.88
N ILE A 177 30.70 -9.88 22.01
CA ILE A 177 31.32 -11.22 22.02
C ILE A 177 32.83 -11.11 21.64
N CYS A 178 33.14 -10.33 20.61
CA CYS A 178 34.51 -10.11 20.17
C CYS A 178 35.35 -9.42 21.25
N GLU A 179 34.82 -8.38 21.92
CA GLU A 179 35.51 -7.72 23.03
C GLU A 179 35.80 -8.65 24.20
N LYS A 180 34.84 -9.52 24.57
CA LYS A 180 35.07 -10.55 25.60
C LYS A 180 36.21 -11.51 25.19
N ALA A 181 36.26 -11.92 23.93
CA ALA A 181 37.33 -12.75 23.42
C ALA A 181 38.71 -12.02 23.48
N LYS A 182 38.72 -10.73 23.12
CA LYS A 182 39.92 -9.87 23.20
C LYS A 182 40.49 -9.80 24.62
N ILE A 183 39.63 -9.62 25.63
CA ILE A 183 40.06 -9.60 27.03
C ILE A 183 40.60 -10.97 27.47
N LEU A 184 39.96 -12.05 27.01
CA LEU A 184 40.33 -13.41 27.45
C LEU A 184 41.55 -14.00 26.74
N LYS A 185 41.99 -13.48 25.58
CA LYS A 185 43.04 -14.06 24.76
C LYS A 185 44.42 -14.18 25.47
N SER A 186 44.69 -13.29 26.43
CA SER A 186 45.96 -13.29 27.18
C SER A 186 45.87 -13.99 28.55
N ASN A 187 44.74 -14.64 28.85
CA ASN A 187 44.56 -15.31 30.14
C ASN A 187 45.25 -16.66 30.18
N THR A 188 45.99 -16.93 31.26
CA THR A 188 46.76 -18.16 31.45
C THR A 188 46.03 -19.26 32.24
N ASN A 189 44.82 -18.99 32.73
CA ASN A 189 43.95 -20.05 33.29
C ASN A 189 43.33 -20.88 32.16
N TRP A 190 44.15 -21.79 31.60
CA TRP A 190 43.83 -22.53 30.37
C TRP A 190 42.52 -23.32 30.43
N LYS A 191 42.20 -23.96 31.57
CA LYS A 191 40.99 -24.79 31.69
C LYS A 191 39.73 -23.96 31.68
N GLU A 192 39.65 -22.97 32.53
CA GLU A 192 38.46 -22.11 32.68
C GLU A 192 38.24 -21.23 31.42
N THR A 193 39.35 -20.66 30.91
CA THR A 193 39.28 -19.78 29.73
C THR A 193 38.88 -20.53 28.46
N THR A 194 39.31 -21.81 28.33
CA THR A 194 38.85 -22.66 27.23
C THR A 194 37.29 -22.81 27.25
N ILE A 195 36.72 -23.03 28.43
CA ILE A 195 35.25 -23.14 28.57
C ILE A 195 34.59 -21.81 28.16
N LYS A 196 35.14 -20.68 28.59
CA LYS A 196 34.65 -19.36 28.22
C LYS A 196 34.70 -19.14 26.69
N PHE A 197 35.77 -19.50 26.01
CA PHE A 197 35.88 -19.42 24.55
C PHE A 197 34.85 -20.30 23.83
N ILE A 198 34.68 -21.54 24.29
CA ILE A 198 33.64 -22.44 23.73
C ILE A 198 32.25 -21.83 23.87
N ASN A 199 31.96 -21.23 25.02
CA ASN A 199 30.65 -20.57 25.25
C ASN A 199 30.49 -19.32 24.35
N LEU A 200 31.54 -18.52 24.12
CA LEU A 200 31.52 -17.42 23.19
C LEU A 200 31.29 -17.86 21.75
N GLN A 201 31.90 -18.97 21.32
CA GLN A 201 31.67 -19.55 19.99
C GLN A 201 30.22 -20.02 19.82
N LYS A 202 29.69 -20.74 20.82
CA LYS A 202 28.26 -21.14 20.84
C LYS A 202 27.32 -19.94 20.81
N ALA A 203 27.61 -18.88 21.56
CA ALA A 203 26.83 -17.64 21.56
C ALA A 203 26.88 -16.94 20.20
N TRP A 204 28.05 -16.98 19.53
CA TRP A 204 28.19 -16.47 18.17
C TRP A 204 27.32 -17.21 17.16
N GLU A 205 27.33 -18.54 17.20
CA GLU A 205 26.56 -19.40 16.27
C GLU A 205 25.06 -19.34 16.49
N LYS A 206 24.61 -19.15 17.74
CA LYS A 206 23.19 -19.06 18.08
C LYS A 206 22.51 -17.85 17.42
N ASP A 207 23.23 -16.77 17.22
CA ASP A 207 22.75 -15.55 16.61
C ASP A 207 22.88 -15.65 15.07
N LYS A 208 21.81 -16.16 14.42
CA LYS A 208 21.72 -16.30 12.94
C LYS A 208 21.57 -14.93 12.29
N THR A 209 22.65 -14.23 12.14
CA THR A 209 22.69 -12.91 11.52
C THR A 209 22.81 -13.01 10.01
N GLN A 210 22.17 -12.06 9.31
CA GLN A 210 22.37 -11.87 7.88
C GLN A 210 23.83 -11.44 7.62
N ASN A 211 24.50 -12.10 6.68
CA ASN A 211 25.89 -11.76 6.31
C ASN A 211 25.97 -10.30 5.83
N SER A 212 26.72 -9.49 6.54
CA SER A 212 27.09 -8.14 6.13
C SER A 212 28.62 -8.01 6.20
N SER A 213 29.19 -7.12 5.39
CA SER A 213 30.64 -6.85 5.42
C SER A 213 31.13 -6.60 6.85
N LYS A 214 30.39 -5.76 7.59
CA LYS A 214 30.74 -5.39 8.98
C LYS A 214 30.74 -6.60 9.92
N ILE A 215 29.81 -7.54 9.79
CA ILE A 215 29.77 -8.76 10.60
C ILE A 215 30.91 -9.68 10.24
N ASN A 216 31.24 -9.76 8.94
CA ASN A 216 32.40 -10.55 8.50
C ASN A 216 33.73 -10.02 9.06
N ASP A 217 33.89 -8.71 9.18
CA ASP A 217 35.08 -8.10 9.76
C ASP A 217 35.18 -8.40 11.26
N ILE A 218 34.08 -8.27 12.00
CA ILE A 218 34.00 -8.63 13.43
C ILE A 218 34.28 -10.15 13.61
N TRP A 219 33.82 -10.99 12.68
CA TRP A 219 34.11 -12.42 12.70
C TRP A 219 35.58 -12.74 12.54
N LYS A 220 36.25 -12.08 11.59
CA LYS A 220 37.70 -12.23 11.40
C LYS A 220 38.47 -11.85 12.66
N GLU A 221 38.13 -10.74 13.28
CA GLU A 221 38.73 -10.27 14.53
C GLU A 221 38.48 -11.26 15.68
N PHE A 222 37.25 -11.71 15.88
CA PHE A 222 36.90 -12.71 16.88
C PHE A 222 37.67 -13.99 16.70
N ARG A 223 37.76 -14.48 15.45
CA ARG A 223 38.52 -15.70 15.12
C ARG A 223 40.01 -15.54 15.37
N SER A 224 40.57 -14.35 15.10
CA SER A 224 41.97 -14.06 15.43
C SER A 224 42.22 -14.19 16.93
N HIS A 225 41.38 -13.60 17.78
CA HIS A 225 41.50 -13.71 19.24
C HIS A 225 41.36 -15.14 19.74
N CYS A 226 40.46 -15.93 19.17
CA CYS A 226 40.35 -17.36 19.48
C CYS A 226 41.67 -18.11 19.12
N ASN A 227 42.21 -17.88 17.92
CA ASN A 227 43.41 -18.51 17.45
C ASN A 227 44.64 -18.13 18.30
N GLU A 228 44.75 -16.86 18.67
CA GLU A 228 45.84 -16.41 19.56
C GLU A 228 45.82 -17.16 20.90
N PHE A 229 44.68 -17.29 21.55
CA PHE A 229 44.54 -18.02 22.80
C PHE A 229 44.87 -19.51 22.63
N PHE A 230 44.27 -20.17 21.67
CA PHE A 230 44.49 -21.61 21.49
C PHE A 230 45.94 -21.94 21.06
N ASN A 231 46.59 -21.08 20.29
CA ASN A 231 47.99 -21.22 19.93
C ASN A 231 48.89 -21.01 21.15
N ALA A 232 48.66 -19.98 21.95
CA ALA A 232 49.38 -19.75 23.20
C ALA A 232 49.23 -20.94 24.17
N LYS A 233 48.03 -21.47 24.33
CA LYS A 233 47.74 -22.66 25.11
C LYS A 233 48.53 -23.86 24.58
N LYS A 234 48.53 -24.11 23.28
CA LYS A 234 49.27 -25.22 22.64
C LYS A 234 50.77 -25.12 22.88
N LEU A 235 51.34 -23.93 22.75
CA LEU A 235 52.74 -23.67 22.99
C LEU A 235 53.12 -23.90 24.46
N PHE A 236 52.31 -23.44 25.39
CA PHE A 236 52.49 -23.65 26.82
C PHE A 236 52.58 -25.15 27.19
N PHE A 237 51.61 -25.93 26.76
CA PHE A 237 51.59 -27.35 27.07
C PHE A 237 52.69 -28.10 26.34
N LYS A 238 53.06 -27.74 25.12
CA LYS A 238 54.21 -28.31 24.41
C LYS A 238 55.50 -28.06 25.17
N LYS A 239 55.70 -26.83 25.69
CA LYS A 239 56.90 -26.52 26.50
C LYS A 239 56.92 -27.35 27.80
N LEU A 240 55.77 -27.43 28.48
CA LEU A 240 55.67 -28.24 29.71
C LEU A 240 55.94 -29.72 29.46
N ASP A 241 55.55 -30.29 28.33
CA ASP A 241 55.80 -31.67 27.99
C ASP A 241 57.26 -31.90 27.62
N THR A 242 57.94 -30.96 26.94
CA THR A 242 59.40 -31.04 26.70
C THR A 242 60.13 -30.98 28.00
N GLU A 243 59.81 -30.06 28.94
CA GLU A 243 60.41 -29.99 30.27
C GLU A 243 60.24 -31.30 31.07
N LYS A 244 59.03 -31.91 31.01
CA LYS A 244 58.87 -33.24 31.66
C LYS A 244 59.71 -34.34 31.07
N ILE A 245 59.88 -34.39 29.74
CA ILE A 245 60.72 -35.38 29.06
C ILE A 245 62.18 -35.18 29.44
N GLU A 246 62.66 -33.93 29.48
CA GLU A 246 64.04 -33.63 29.91
C GLU A 246 64.26 -34.02 31.37
N ASN A 247 63.35 -33.70 32.26
CA ASN A 247 63.38 -34.09 33.65
C ASN A 247 63.36 -35.61 33.83
N LEU A 248 62.58 -36.35 33.01
CA LEU A 248 62.55 -37.82 33.03
C LEU A 248 63.91 -38.41 32.61
N LYS A 249 64.49 -37.88 31.53
CA LYS A 249 65.87 -38.29 31.09
C LYS A 249 66.87 -38.03 32.16
N SER A 250 66.91 -36.87 32.78
CA SER A 250 67.87 -36.55 33.88
C SER A 250 67.71 -37.50 35.05
N LYS A 251 66.46 -37.80 35.49
CA LYS A 251 66.21 -38.79 36.56
C LYS A 251 66.66 -40.22 36.17
N GLN A 252 66.44 -40.60 34.92
CA GLN A 252 66.96 -41.91 34.43
C GLN A 252 68.47 -41.98 34.44
N THR A 253 69.17 -40.91 34.06
CA THR A 253 70.62 -40.84 34.09
C THR A 253 71.11 -40.98 35.51
N ILE A 254 70.60 -40.26 36.50
CA ILE A 254 70.98 -40.36 37.92
C ILE A 254 70.71 -41.78 38.43
N LEU A 255 69.59 -42.40 38.10
CA LEU A 255 69.28 -43.79 38.50
C LEU A 255 70.30 -44.79 37.92
N LEU A 256 70.81 -44.58 36.69
CA LEU A 256 71.85 -45.42 36.08
C LEU A 256 73.16 -45.20 36.73
N GLU A 257 73.50 -43.99 37.17
CA GLU A 257 74.76 -43.74 37.91
C GLU A 257 74.72 -44.38 39.30
N ILE A 258 73.59 -44.26 40.04
CA ILE A 258 73.47 -44.96 41.33
C ILE A 258 73.55 -46.49 41.21
N LYS A 259 73.01 -47.08 40.13
CA LYS A 259 73.14 -48.55 39.91
C LYS A 259 74.54 -49.04 39.57
N LYS A 260 75.44 -48.16 39.23
CA LYS A 260 76.85 -48.47 38.92
C LYS A 260 77.78 -48.34 40.15
N LEU A 261 77.29 -47.72 41.23
CA LEU A 261 77.95 -47.70 42.53
C LEU A 261 77.60 -48.93 43.35
#